data_18c0b59971dc30516384d90e27a95f55
#
_entry.id   18c0b59971dc30516384d90e27a95f55
#
_cell.length_a   1.000
_cell.length_b   1.000
_cell.length_c   1.000
_cell.angle_alpha   90.00
_cell.angle_beta   90.00
_cell.angle_gamma   90.00
#
_symmetry.space_group_name_H-M   'P 1'
#
loop_
_entity.id
_entity.type
_entity.pdbx_description
1 polymer ?
#
loop_
_entity_poly.entity_id
_entity_poly.type
_entity_poly.pdbx_seq_one_letter_code
_entity_poly.pdbx_strand_id
1 'polypeptide(L)'
;GDFSVDNLSVERTVAHVTAMVTETAATGTVPMMVGGDTSMLYPGVKGVAQVHGNGSFGLVHFSAHPDANRNGVHTVSDDQAVFLLINEGIVNGDDVITVGLRGESVNADTLQWLRDQNVRYHTMASINRNGYSEVMDRVIDEIDELPDQLFVSIDVSVIEPNDMVAAGRVATNGLAMQEVTSTIRHLCAAREIVGFEITDLAPVLDFSRLSALNANAVLNACLVGMAAREAGFEPDEVHPLALDHGQG
;
A
#
# COMPACT_ATOMS: atom_id res chain seq x y z
N GLY A 1 8.58 15.68 -8.69
CA GLY A 1 7.72 16.62 -9.41
C GLY A 1 6.28 16.15 -9.42
N ASP A 2 5.37 16.95 -9.98
CA ASP A 2 3.94 16.65 -10.00
C ASP A 2 3.56 15.97 -11.32
N PHE A 3 2.63 15.03 -11.27
CA PHE A 3 2.03 14.44 -12.45
C PHE A 3 0.89 15.33 -12.96
N SER A 4 0.80 15.51 -14.28
CA SER A 4 -0.38 16.08 -14.89
C SER A 4 -1.43 15.00 -15.12
N VAL A 5 -2.61 15.16 -14.56
CA VAL A 5 -3.77 14.32 -14.85
C VAL A 5 -4.62 14.92 -15.96
N ASP A 6 -5.18 14.08 -16.82
CA ASP A 6 -6.15 14.50 -17.81
C ASP A 6 -7.57 14.31 -17.26
N ASN A 7 -8.21 15.40 -16.85
CA ASN A 7 -9.54 15.38 -16.25
C ASN A 7 -10.65 14.91 -17.22
N LEU A 8 -10.33 14.75 -18.51
CA LEU A 8 -11.28 14.33 -19.54
C LEU A 8 -11.02 12.89 -20.03
N SER A 9 -9.90 12.27 -19.61
CA SER A 9 -9.57 10.91 -20.05
C SER A 9 -8.78 10.16 -18.98
N VAL A 10 -9.40 9.15 -18.39
CA VAL A 10 -8.77 8.23 -17.44
C VAL A 10 -7.64 7.47 -18.15
N GLU A 11 -7.83 7.04 -19.39
CA GLU A 11 -6.84 6.27 -20.15
C GLU A 11 -5.56 7.09 -20.39
N ARG A 12 -5.70 8.39 -20.69
CA ARG A 12 -4.52 9.28 -20.85
C ARG A 12 -3.82 9.51 -19.52
N THR A 13 -4.56 9.68 -18.43
CA THR A 13 -3.98 9.79 -17.10
C THR A 13 -3.19 8.52 -16.76
N VAL A 14 -3.79 7.33 -16.93
CA VAL A 14 -3.13 6.04 -16.69
C VAL A 14 -1.86 5.90 -17.53
N ALA A 15 -1.94 6.18 -18.83
CA ALA A 15 -0.77 6.10 -19.72
C ALA A 15 0.36 7.05 -19.29
N HIS A 16 0.01 8.28 -18.91
CA HIS A 16 0.98 9.28 -18.45
C HIS A 16 1.65 8.87 -17.14
N VAL A 17 0.88 8.50 -16.12
CA VAL A 17 1.42 8.06 -14.82
C VAL A 17 2.28 6.83 -15.00
N THR A 18 1.81 5.83 -15.76
CA THR A 18 2.60 4.63 -16.07
C THR A 18 3.95 4.99 -16.69
N ALA A 19 3.97 5.87 -17.70
CA ALA A 19 5.21 6.28 -18.37
C ALA A 19 6.18 6.96 -17.40
N MET A 20 5.71 7.90 -16.59
CA MET A 20 6.56 8.61 -15.62
C MET A 20 7.13 7.71 -14.54
N VAL A 21 6.32 6.75 -14.03
CA VAL A 21 6.80 5.74 -13.07
C VAL A 21 7.84 4.84 -13.73
N THR A 22 7.60 4.40 -14.97
CA THR A 22 8.57 3.59 -15.74
C THR A 22 9.88 4.34 -15.96
N GLU A 23 9.82 5.61 -16.38
CA GLU A 23 11.01 6.45 -16.56
C GLU A 23 11.81 6.59 -15.26
N THR A 24 11.11 6.79 -14.11
CA THR A 24 11.76 6.90 -12.80
C THR A 24 12.41 5.56 -12.41
N ALA A 25 11.68 4.46 -12.48
CA ALA A 25 12.19 3.13 -12.13
C ALA A 25 13.38 2.70 -13.02
N ALA A 26 13.33 3.04 -14.33
CA ALA A 26 14.40 2.71 -15.29
C ALA A 26 15.75 3.39 -14.96
N THR A 27 15.75 4.43 -14.12
CA THR A 27 17.00 5.05 -13.63
C THR A 27 17.62 4.30 -12.44
N GLY A 28 16.98 3.25 -11.95
CA GLY A 28 17.33 2.57 -10.70
C GLY A 28 16.85 3.31 -9.43
N THR A 29 15.99 4.31 -9.59
CA THR A 29 15.39 5.05 -8.49
C THR A 29 14.04 4.43 -8.12
N VAL A 30 13.77 4.26 -6.84
CA VAL A 30 12.46 3.79 -6.35
C VAL A 30 11.41 4.90 -6.53
N PRO A 31 10.40 4.71 -7.40
CA PRO A 31 9.32 5.68 -7.52
C PRO A 31 8.48 5.71 -6.23
N MET A 32 8.30 6.91 -5.68
CA MET A 32 7.45 7.17 -4.52
C MET A 32 6.34 8.13 -4.94
N MET A 33 5.11 7.65 -4.99
CA MET A 33 3.95 8.44 -5.36
C MET A 33 3.19 8.90 -4.12
N VAL A 34 2.72 10.13 -4.13
CA VAL A 34 1.86 10.67 -3.08
C VAL A 34 0.68 11.38 -3.72
N GLY A 35 -0.50 10.91 -3.43
CA GLY A 35 -1.72 11.54 -3.92
C GLY A 35 -2.37 10.83 -5.09
N GLY A 36 -3.49 11.37 -5.47
CA GLY A 36 -4.55 10.75 -6.23
C GLY A 36 -5.40 9.84 -5.34
N ASP A 37 -6.49 9.35 -5.90
CA ASP A 37 -7.27 8.28 -5.30
C ASP A 37 -6.58 6.91 -5.55
N THR A 38 -7.15 5.84 -5.05
CA THR A 38 -6.56 4.49 -5.13
C THR A 38 -6.51 3.94 -6.57
N SER A 39 -7.13 4.61 -7.56
CA SER A 39 -6.94 4.26 -8.97
C SER A 39 -5.50 4.39 -9.44
N MET A 40 -4.68 5.21 -8.74
CA MET A 40 -3.26 5.41 -9.03
C MET A 40 -2.40 4.17 -8.76
N LEU A 41 -2.85 3.26 -7.90
CA LEU A 41 -2.20 1.96 -7.68
C LEU A 41 -1.99 1.21 -9.00
N TYR A 42 -2.99 1.19 -9.87
CA TYR A 42 -2.89 0.46 -11.13
C TYR A 42 -1.77 0.98 -12.05
N PRO A 43 -1.71 2.27 -12.45
CA PRO A 43 -0.62 2.76 -13.28
C PRO A 43 0.74 2.77 -12.56
N GLY A 44 0.77 2.92 -11.24
CA GLY A 44 1.98 2.87 -10.43
C GLY A 44 2.66 1.51 -10.50
N VAL A 45 1.93 0.45 -10.13
CA VAL A 45 2.42 -0.93 -10.19
C VAL A 45 2.74 -1.33 -11.63
N LYS A 46 1.90 -0.95 -12.60
CA LYS A 46 2.13 -1.22 -14.02
C LYS A 46 3.43 -0.57 -14.53
N GLY A 47 3.72 0.66 -14.09
CA GLY A 47 4.95 1.36 -14.44
C GLY A 47 6.20 0.68 -13.90
N VAL A 48 6.17 0.21 -12.64
CA VAL A 48 7.26 -0.58 -12.04
C VAL A 48 7.43 -1.90 -12.78
N ALA A 49 6.33 -2.59 -13.10
CA ALA A 49 6.36 -3.88 -13.79
C ALA A 49 6.97 -3.79 -15.21
N GLN A 50 6.90 -2.64 -15.88
CA GLN A 50 7.58 -2.45 -17.18
C GLN A 50 9.11 -2.50 -17.07
N VAL A 51 9.67 -2.26 -15.90
CA VAL A 51 11.13 -2.30 -15.67
C VAL A 51 11.56 -3.60 -15.02
N HIS A 52 10.82 -4.06 -14.00
CA HIS A 52 11.18 -5.24 -13.21
C HIS A 52 10.62 -6.54 -13.79
N GLY A 53 9.57 -6.47 -14.61
CA GLY A 53 8.85 -7.61 -15.16
C GLY A 53 7.55 -7.90 -14.41
N ASN A 54 6.56 -8.45 -15.13
CA ASN A 54 5.31 -8.89 -14.52
C ASN A 54 5.55 -10.08 -13.60
N GLY A 55 4.91 -10.08 -12.42
CA GLY A 55 5.03 -11.15 -11.42
C GLY A 55 6.41 -11.27 -10.77
N SER A 56 7.28 -10.27 -10.91
CA SER A 56 8.64 -10.30 -10.35
C SER A 56 8.74 -9.73 -8.93
N PHE A 57 7.69 -9.10 -8.44
CA PHE A 57 7.62 -8.49 -7.10
C PHE A 57 6.26 -8.74 -6.46
N GLY A 58 6.24 -8.74 -5.13
CA GLY A 58 5.01 -8.81 -4.35
C GLY A 58 4.35 -7.44 -4.18
N LEU A 59 3.03 -7.44 -3.99
CA LEU A 59 2.24 -6.25 -3.67
C LEU A 59 1.69 -6.36 -2.25
N VAL A 60 2.10 -5.45 -1.36
CA VAL A 60 1.50 -5.29 -0.04
C VAL A 60 0.64 -4.04 -0.04
N HIS A 61 -0.68 -4.22 0.06
CA HIS A 61 -1.67 -3.15 -0.04
C HIS A 61 -2.40 -2.96 1.29
N PHE A 62 -2.14 -1.83 1.94
CA PHE A 62 -2.85 -1.40 3.15
C PHE A 62 -4.05 -0.57 2.76
N SER A 63 -5.26 -1.07 2.97
CA SER A 63 -6.50 -0.38 2.62
C SER A 63 -7.67 -0.88 3.45
N ALA A 64 -8.65 -0.02 3.69
CA ALA A 64 -9.96 -0.44 4.18
C ALA A 64 -10.75 -1.23 3.13
N HIS A 65 -10.44 -1.00 1.85
CA HIS A 65 -11.17 -1.47 0.70
C HIS A 65 -10.40 -2.56 -0.07
N PRO A 66 -11.07 -3.56 -0.62
CA PRO A 66 -10.40 -4.64 -1.35
C PRO A 66 -9.93 -4.22 -2.75
N ASP A 67 -10.43 -3.11 -3.29
CA ASP A 67 -10.16 -2.52 -4.61
C ASP A 67 -10.17 -3.56 -5.75
N ALA A 68 -11.09 -4.52 -5.61
CA ALA A 68 -11.25 -5.69 -6.47
C ALA A 68 -12.67 -5.78 -7.07
N ASN A 69 -13.32 -4.64 -7.35
CA ASN A 69 -14.61 -4.57 -8.01
C ASN A 69 -14.48 -4.98 -9.49
N ARG A 70 -15.25 -6.00 -9.89
CA ARG A 70 -15.26 -6.55 -11.25
C ARG A 70 -16.33 -5.94 -12.16
N ASN A 71 -17.24 -5.16 -11.60
CA ASN A 71 -18.43 -4.64 -12.29
C ASN A 71 -18.38 -3.11 -12.48
N GLY A 72 -17.20 -2.50 -12.40
CA GLY A 72 -17.05 -1.07 -12.57
C GLY A 72 -17.49 -0.61 -13.97
N VAL A 73 -18.11 0.56 -14.02
CA VAL A 73 -18.58 1.19 -15.27
C VAL A 73 -17.42 1.86 -16.02
N HIS A 74 -16.34 2.17 -15.30
CA HIS A 74 -15.16 2.86 -15.83
C HIS A 74 -14.02 1.87 -16.09
N THR A 75 -13.16 2.21 -17.03
CA THR A 75 -12.00 1.40 -17.40
C THR A 75 -11.00 1.25 -16.25
N VAL A 76 -10.85 2.29 -15.41
CA VAL A 76 -10.04 2.28 -14.19
C VAL A 76 -10.75 3.15 -13.15
N SER A 77 -11.00 2.62 -11.97
CA SER A 77 -11.57 3.34 -10.84
C SER A 77 -10.84 2.98 -9.54
N ASP A 78 -11.10 3.77 -8.50
CA ASP A 78 -10.48 3.63 -7.18
C ASP A 78 -10.78 2.28 -6.51
N ASP A 79 -11.87 1.61 -6.89
CA ASP A 79 -12.30 0.33 -6.34
C ASP A 79 -11.91 -0.90 -7.19
N GLN A 80 -11.09 -0.73 -8.25
CA GLN A 80 -10.75 -1.78 -9.22
C GLN A 80 -9.27 -2.09 -9.36
N ALA A 81 -8.39 -1.33 -8.73
CA ALA A 81 -6.97 -1.39 -9.01
C ALA A 81 -6.37 -2.80 -8.81
N VAL A 82 -6.67 -3.47 -7.71
CA VAL A 82 -6.19 -4.84 -7.42
C VAL A 82 -6.75 -5.84 -8.44
N PHE A 83 -8.04 -5.71 -8.80
CA PHE A 83 -8.64 -6.57 -9.83
C PHE A 83 -7.91 -6.43 -11.16
N LEU A 84 -7.65 -5.21 -11.64
CA LEU A 84 -7.00 -4.97 -12.92
C LEU A 84 -5.57 -5.50 -12.96
N LEU A 85 -4.81 -5.28 -11.87
CA LEU A 85 -3.43 -5.76 -11.77
C LEU A 85 -3.33 -7.29 -11.88
N ILE A 86 -4.22 -8.01 -11.22
CA ILE A 86 -4.25 -9.48 -11.26
C ILE A 86 -4.82 -9.96 -12.60
N ASN A 87 -5.92 -9.37 -13.08
CA ASN A 87 -6.60 -9.78 -14.31
C ASN A 87 -5.72 -9.59 -15.57
N GLU A 88 -4.84 -8.57 -15.57
CA GLU A 88 -3.87 -8.33 -16.64
C GLU A 88 -2.57 -9.12 -16.46
N GLY A 89 -2.43 -9.88 -15.38
CA GLY A 89 -1.21 -10.65 -15.08
C GLY A 89 0.00 -9.76 -14.79
N ILE A 90 -0.22 -8.55 -14.29
CA ILE A 90 0.87 -7.64 -13.87
C ILE A 90 1.46 -8.13 -12.55
N VAL A 91 0.59 -8.56 -11.62
CA VAL A 91 0.97 -9.28 -10.39
C VAL A 91 0.19 -10.60 -10.32
N ASN A 92 0.77 -11.62 -9.68
CA ASN A 92 0.03 -12.86 -9.42
C ASN A 92 -0.81 -12.65 -8.14
N GLY A 93 -1.98 -13.29 -8.05
CA GLY A 93 -2.83 -13.14 -6.88
C GLY A 93 -2.20 -13.67 -5.59
N ASP A 94 -1.41 -14.74 -5.67
CA ASP A 94 -0.64 -15.31 -4.55
C ASP A 94 0.56 -14.44 -4.12
N ASP A 95 0.94 -13.46 -4.93
CA ASP A 95 1.95 -12.43 -4.59
C ASP A 95 1.32 -11.13 -4.04
N VAL A 96 0.01 -11.14 -3.70
CA VAL A 96 -0.70 -9.98 -3.15
C VAL A 96 -1.13 -10.24 -1.70
N ILE A 97 -0.81 -9.30 -0.82
CA ILE A 97 -1.30 -9.25 0.56
C ILE A 97 -2.06 -7.95 0.76
N THR A 98 -3.32 -8.02 1.25
CA THR A 98 -4.11 -6.85 1.60
C THR A 98 -4.37 -6.81 3.11
N VAL A 99 -4.12 -5.66 3.75
CA VAL A 99 -4.23 -5.48 5.20
C VAL A 99 -5.20 -4.35 5.54
N GLY A 100 -6.14 -4.61 6.45
CA GLY A 100 -7.03 -3.59 7.00
C GLY A 100 -8.46 -3.61 6.48
N LEU A 101 -8.84 -4.63 5.70
CA LEU A 101 -10.16 -4.72 5.06
C LEU A 101 -11.31 -4.59 6.05
N ARG A 102 -12.26 -3.70 5.75
CA ARG A 102 -13.48 -3.48 6.55
C ARG A 102 -14.56 -2.70 5.79
N GLY A 103 -15.71 -2.52 6.43
CA GLY A 103 -16.80 -1.69 5.88
C GLY A 103 -17.65 -2.40 4.81
N GLU A 104 -18.48 -1.62 4.13
CA GLU A 104 -19.50 -2.13 3.20
C GLU A 104 -18.93 -2.63 1.87
N SER A 105 -17.75 -2.18 1.48
CA SER A 105 -17.07 -2.64 0.25
C SER A 105 -16.61 -4.10 0.34
N VAL A 106 -16.49 -4.63 1.55
CA VAL A 106 -16.07 -6.01 1.82
C VAL A 106 -17.30 -6.92 1.80
N ASN A 107 -17.68 -7.40 0.65
CA ASN A 107 -18.81 -8.31 0.45
C ASN A 107 -18.35 -9.75 0.15
N ALA A 108 -19.30 -10.70 0.23
CA ALA A 108 -19.00 -12.13 0.08
C ALA A 108 -18.41 -12.47 -1.30
N ASP A 109 -18.92 -11.84 -2.37
CA ASP A 109 -18.47 -12.11 -3.74
C ASP A 109 -17.05 -11.62 -3.98
N THR A 110 -16.70 -10.45 -3.43
CA THR A 110 -15.34 -9.91 -3.51
C THR A 110 -14.36 -10.76 -2.70
N LEU A 111 -14.71 -11.13 -1.47
CA LEU A 111 -13.88 -12.02 -0.66
C LEU A 111 -13.73 -13.41 -1.29
N GLN A 112 -14.76 -13.92 -1.97
CA GLN A 112 -14.64 -15.18 -2.70
C GLN A 112 -13.66 -15.05 -3.86
N TRP A 113 -13.75 -13.97 -4.64
CA TRP A 113 -12.83 -13.73 -5.74
C TRP A 113 -11.37 -13.59 -5.26
N LEU A 114 -11.12 -12.86 -4.15
CA LEU A 114 -9.78 -12.78 -3.57
C LEU A 114 -9.23 -14.18 -3.23
N ARG A 115 -10.05 -15.04 -2.62
CA ARG A 115 -9.66 -16.44 -2.33
C ARG A 115 -9.40 -17.26 -3.59
N ASP A 116 -10.23 -17.10 -4.62
CA ASP A 116 -10.08 -17.81 -5.90
C ASP A 116 -8.81 -17.38 -6.65
N GLN A 117 -8.31 -16.18 -6.38
CA GLN A 117 -7.03 -15.67 -6.88
C GLN A 117 -5.86 -15.93 -5.93
N ASN A 118 -6.06 -16.61 -4.81
CA ASN A 118 -5.09 -16.84 -3.74
C ASN A 118 -4.55 -15.56 -3.07
N VAL A 119 -5.26 -14.45 -3.17
CA VAL A 119 -4.89 -13.21 -2.48
C VAL A 119 -5.00 -13.41 -0.98
N ARG A 120 -3.93 -13.12 -0.25
CA ARG A 120 -3.93 -13.11 1.22
C ARG A 120 -4.55 -11.81 1.71
N TYR A 121 -5.44 -11.89 2.69
CA TYR A 121 -6.05 -10.68 3.22
C TYR A 121 -6.30 -10.76 4.72
N HIS A 122 -6.05 -9.64 5.41
CA HIS A 122 -6.23 -9.47 6.84
C HIS A 122 -7.28 -8.39 7.09
N THR A 123 -8.39 -8.79 7.71
CA THR A 123 -9.49 -7.86 8.02
C THR A 123 -9.26 -7.20 9.38
N MET A 124 -9.79 -5.99 9.58
CA MET A 124 -9.81 -5.36 10.90
C MET A 124 -10.56 -6.21 11.94
N ALA A 125 -11.54 -7.01 11.53
CA ALA A 125 -12.21 -7.95 12.41
C ALA A 125 -11.25 -9.04 12.95
N SER A 126 -10.29 -9.50 12.13
CA SER A 126 -9.24 -10.42 12.56
C SER A 126 -8.24 -9.74 13.49
N ILE A 127 -7.80 -8.53 13.12
CA ILE A 127 -6.84 -7.73 13.91
C ILE A 127 -7.43 -7.42 15.30
N ASN A 128 -8.68 -6.97 15.37
CA ASN A 128 -9.35 -6.68 16.65
C ASN A 128 -9.58 -7.91 17.51
N ARG A 129 -9.75 -9.09 16.92
CA ARG A 129 -9.98 -10.34 17.66
C ARG A 129 -8.70 -10.94 18.21
N ASN A 130 -7.65 -10.98 17.42
CA ASN A 130 -6.41 -11.71 17.73
C ASN A 130 -5.32 -10.79 18.30
N GLY A 131 -5.46 -9.48 18.12
CA GLY A 131 -4.44 -8.49 18.45
C GLY A 131 -3.61 -8.10 17.23
N TYR A 132 -3.18 -6.85 17.22
CA TYR A 132 -2.39 -6.29 16.11
C TYR A 132 -1.06 -7.06 15.90
N SER A 133 -0.29 -7.28 16.97
CA SER A 133 1.02 -7.93 16.86
C SER A 133 0.92 -9.33 16.27
N GLU A 134 -0.01 -10.17 16.75
CA GLU A 134 -0.17 -11.52 16.21
C GLU A 134 -0.51 -11.54 14.71
N VAL A 135 -1.35 -10.60 14.27
CA VAL A 135 -1.69 -10.53 12.84
C VAL A 135 -0.56 -9.98 12.01
N MET A 136 0.21 -9.01 12.52
CA MET A 136 1.37 -8.46 11.80
C MET A 136 2.53 -9.46 11.74
N ASP A 137 2.78 -10.23 12.77
CA ASP A 137 3.75 -11.34 12.72
C ASP A 137 3.40 -12.31 11.59
N ARG A 138 2.12 -12.64 11.43
CA ARG A 138 1.63 -13.47 10.32
C ARG A 138 1.81 -12.79 8.96
N VAL A 139 1.54 -11.49 8.85
CA VAL A 139 1.78 -10.72 7.61
C VAL A 139 3.27 -10.75 7.25
N ILE A 140 4.15 -10.63 8.23
CA ILE A 140 5.61 -10.69 8.03
C ILE A 140 6.01 -12.10 7.54
N ASP A 141 5.51 -13.17 8.18
CA ASP A 141 5.76 -14.54 7.73
C ASP A 141 5.26 -14.78 6.29
N GLU A 142 4.08 -14.25 5.94
CA GLU A 142 3.53 -14.34 4.58
C GLU A 142 4.36 -13.57 3.54
N ILE A 143 4.96 -12.45 3.93
CA ILE A 143 5.85 -11.66 3.06
C ILE A 143 7.13 -12.44 2.74
N ASP A 144 7.58 -13.32 3.62
CA ASP A 144 8.72 -14.19 3.37
C ASP A 144 8.48 -15.22 2.25
N GLU A 145 7.22 -15.48 1.94
CA GLU A 145 6.81 -16.32 0.81
C GLU A 145 6.66 -15.56 -0.52
N LEU A 146 6.67 -14.22 -0.50
CA LEU A 146 6.59 -13.37 -1.68
C LEU A 146 7.96 -13.28 -2.39
N PRO A 147 7.99 -12.77 -3.64
CA PRO A 147 9.24 -12.39 -4.29
C PRO A 147 10.08 -11.42 -3.42
N ASP A 148 11.39 -11.42 -3.60
CA ASP A 148 12.32 -10.60 -2.79
C ASP A 148 12.05 -9.10 -2.86
N GLN A 149 11.48 -8.64 -3.95
CA GLN A 149 11.12 -7.24 -4.19
C GLN A 149 9.65 -6.99 -3.88
N LEU A 150 9.34 -5.82 -3.30
CA LEU A 150 7.98 -5.43 -2.95
C LEU A 150 7.60 -4.06 -3.53
N PHE A 151 6.36 -3.97 -3.99
CA PHE A 151 5.63 -2.70 -4.10
C PHE A 151 4.74 -2.55 -2.87
N VAL A 152 4.85 -1.43 -2.16
CA VAL A 152 4.05 -1.14 -0.96
C VAL A 152 3.09 0.00 -1.25
N SER A 153 1.81 -0.24 -1.07
CA SER A 153 0.73 0.72 -1.28
C SER A 153 -0.01 1.00 0.02
N ILE A 154 -0.18 2.27 0.33
CA ILE A 154 -0.91 2.76 1.50
C ILE A 154 -2.08 3.62 1.03
N ASP A 155 -3.27 3.05 0.95
CA ASP A 155 -4.51 3.81 0.93
C ASP A 155 -4.76 4.31 2.36
N VAL A 156 -4.78 5.63 2.54
CA VAL A 156 -4.90 6.22 3.88
C VAL A 156 -6.20 5.88 4.60
N SER A 157 -7.20 5.34 3.89
CA SER A 157 -8.42 4.81 4.49
C SER A 157 -8.15 3.66 5.48
N VAL A 158 -6.98 2.99 5.41
CA VAL A 158 -6.58 1.95 6.38
C VAL A 158 -6.44 2.50 7.79
N ILE A 159 -6.08 3.77 7.92
CA ILE A 159 -5.81 4.45 9.20
C ILE A 159 -7.13 4.84 9.87
N GLU A 160 -7.13 4.86 11.20
CA GLU A 160 -8.30 5.32 11.99
C GLU A 160 -8.62 6.79 11.65
N PRO A 161 -9.89 7.16 11.38
CA PRO A 161 -10.27 8.51 10.99
C PRO A 161 -9.86 9.63 11.94
N ASN A 162 -9.67 9.34 13.23
CA ASN A 162 -9.17 10.34 14.19
C ASN A 162 -7.73 10.78 13.86
N ASP A 163 -6.94 9.92 13.25
CA ASP A 163 -5.57 10.19 12.83
C ASP A 163 -5.52 10.62 11.35
N MET A 164 -6.50 10.21 10.55
CA MET A 164 -6.53 10.45 9.11
C MET A 164 -7.89 10.97 8.64
N VAL A 165 -8.20 12.22 9.03
CA VAL A 165 -9.47 12.89 8.69
C VAL A 165 -9.64 13.11 7.18
N ALA A 166 -8.52 13.27 6.46
CA ALA A 166 -8.50 13.59 5.03
C ALA A 166 -8.49 12.37 4.11
N ALA A 167 -9.00 11.22 4.54
CA ALA A 167 -9.25 10.12 3.61
C ALA A 167 -10.45 10.45 2.70
N GLY A 168 -10.32 10.16 1.42
CA GLY A 168 -11.40 10.36 0.44
C GLY A 168 -12.54 9.37 0.67
N ARG A 169 -12.21 8.11 1.01
CA ARG A 169 -13.15 7.02 1.35
C ARG A 169 -12.99 6.62 2.80
N VAL A 170 -13.58 7.41 3.71
CA VAL A 170 -13.44 7.19 5.16
C VAL A 170 -14.09 5.88 5.60
N ALA A 171 -13.35 5.06 6.33
CA ALA A 171 -13.86 3.88 7.02
C ALA A 171 -13.43 3.91 8.50
N THR A 172 -14.37 3.73 9.43
CA THR A 172 -14.10 3.71 10.87
C THR A 172 -13.47 2.40 11.32
N ASN A 173 -12.85 2.41 12.51
CA ASN A 173 -12.22 1.24 13.12
C ASN A 173 -11.01 0.75 12.30
N GLY A 174 -10.08 1.67 12.03
CA GLY A 174 -8.84 1.44 11.30
C GLY A 174 -7.65 1.13 12.21
N LEU A 175 -6.48 1.07 11.60
CA LEU A 175 -5.21 0.95 12.29
C LEU A 175 -4.80 2.29 12.92
N ALA A 176 -4.17 2.25 14.09
CA ALA A 176 -3.55 3.43 14.67
C ALA A 176 -2.31 3.86 13.87
N MET A 177 -2.00 5.15 13.87
CA MET A 177 -0.82 5.68 13.17
C MET A 177 0.49 4.98 13.57
N GLN A 178 0.65 4.67 14.87
CA GLN A 178 1.83 3.97 15.35
C GLN A 178 1.94 2.56 14.76
N GLU A 179 0.83 1.86 14.64
CA GLU A 179 0.76 0.52 14.04
C GLU A 179 1.20 0.57 12.57
N VAL A 180 0.66 1.50 11.79
CA VAL A 180 1.01 1.67 10.38
C VAL A 180 2.48 2.03 10.22
N THR A 181 2.98 3.06 10.93
CA THR A 181 4.36 3.52 10.77
C THR A 181 5.39 2.48 11.21
N SER A 182 5.12 1.68 12.27
CA SER A 182 6.02 0.60 12.70
C SER A 182 6.04 -0.54 11.69
N THR A 183 4.88 -0.96 11.17
CA THR A 183 4.82 -2.01 10.15
C THR A 183 5.54 -1.59 8.87
N ILE A 184 5.25 -0.39 8.35
CA ILE A 184 5.90 0.10 7.11
C ILE A 184 7.41 0.16 7.26
N ARG A 185 7.91 0.65 8.38
CA ARG A 185 9.35 0.69 8.65
C ARG A 185 9.95 -0.70 8.65
N HIS A 186 9.32 -1.66 9.33
CA HIS A 186 9.77 -3.04 9.38
C HIS A 186 9.79 -3.67 7.98
N LEU A 187 8.70 -3.56 7.21
CA LEU A 187 8.62 -4.11 5.85
C LEU A 187 9.69 -3.54 4.93
N CYS A 188 9.89 -2.23 4.95
CA CYS A 188 10.88 -1.57 4.11
C CYS A 188 12.33 -1.85 4.57
N ALA A 189 12.54 -2.29 5.82
CA ALA A 189 13.83 -2.78 6.29
C ALA A 189 14.06 -4.26 5.92
N ALA A 190 12.99 -5.07 5.92
CA ALA A 190 13.07 -6.50 5.63
C ALA A 190 13.25 -6.81 4.15
N ARG A 191 12.66 -6.00 3.25
CA ARG A 191 12.58 -6.32 1.81
C ARG A 191 13.04 -5.16 0.94
N GLU A 192 13.51 -5.48 -0.28
CA GLU A 192 13.82 -4.49 -1.31
C GLU A 192 12.54 -3.86 -1.83
N ILE A 193 12.42 -2.53 -1.74
CA ILE A 193 11.26 -1.79 -2.23
C ILE A 193 11.52 -1.33 -3.66
N VAL A 194 10.65 -1.71 -4.60
CA VAL A 194 10.70 -1.30 -6.00
C VAL A 194 9.70 -0.21 -6.35
N GLY A 195 8.76 0.07 -5.46
CA GLY A 195 7.80 1.16 -5.57
C GLY A 195 7.05 1.36 -4.26
N PHE A 196 6.67 2.59 -3.99
CA PHE A 196 5.90 2.97 -2.80
C PHE A 196 4.87 4.03 -3.16
N GLU A 197 3.67 3.94 -2.58
CA GLU A 197 2.67 4.97 -2.77
C GLU A 197 1.83 5.23 -1.52
N ILE A 198 1.32 6.46 -1.45
CA ILE A 198 0.27 6.89 -0.51
C ILE A 198 -0.87 7.46 -1.34
N THR A 199 -2.05 6.85 -1.28
CA THR A 199 -3.24 7.23 -2.05
C THR A 199 -4.41 7.63 -1.14
N ASP A 200 -5.48 8.12 -1.74
CA ASP A 200 -6.75 8.51 -1.10
C ASP A 200 -6.63 9.68 -0.11
N LEU A 201 -5.50 10.40 -0.12
CA LEU A 201 -5.28 11.59 0.71
C LEU A 201 -5.88 12.83 0.04
N ALA A 202 -6.90 13.42 0.66
CA ALA A 202 -7.57 14.64 0.22
C ALA A 202 -7.33 15.80 1.22
N PRO A 203 -6.18 16.49 1.20
CA PRO A 203 -5.78 17.47 2.24
C PRO A 203 -6.76 18.60 2.45
N VAL A 204 -7.58 18.92 1.44
CA VAL A 204 -8.64 19.94 1.49
C VAL A 204 -9.72 19.62 2.55
N LEU A 205 -9.86 18.35 2.94
CA LEU A 205 -10.82 17.90 3.96
C LEU A 205 -10.31 18.07 5.39
N ASP A 206 -9.02 18.38 5.58
CA ASP A 206 -8.40 18.51 6.89
C ASP A 206 -7.79 19.90 7.12
N PHE A 207 -8.54 20.78 7.75
CA PHE A 207 -8.09 22.12 8.13
C PHE A 207 -6.96 22.11 9.17
N SER A 208 -6.82 21.04 9.96
CA SER A 208 -5.75 20.89 10.95
C SER A 208 -4.40 20.56 10.31
N ARG A 209 -4.39 20.02 9.09
CA ARG A 209 -3.23 19.48 8.39
C ARG A 209 -2.59 18.24 9.05
N LEU A 210 -3.26 17.66 10.04
CA LEU A 210 -2.76 16.47 10.74
C LEU A 210 -2.60 15.29 9.79
N SER A 211 -3.56 15.09 8.89
CA SER A 211 -3.50 14.01 7.90
C SER A 211 -2.28 14.11 6.98
N ALA A 212 -1.92 15.32 6.56
CA ALA A 212 -0.72 15.53 5.74
C ALA A 212 0.57 15.26 6.55
N LEU A 213 0.61 15.62 7.85
CA LEU A 213 1.72 15.30 8.74
C LEU A 213 1.82 13.78 8.96
N ASN A 214 0.70 13.11 9.13
CA ASN A 214 0.67 11.65 9.32
C ASN A 214 1.06 10.91 8.03
N ALA A 215 0.61 11.34 6.86
CA ALA A 215 1.08 10.81 5.58
C ALA A 215 2.60 10.98 5.39
N ASN A 216 3.14 12.15 5.78
CA ASN A 216 4.58 12.37 5.79
C ASN A 216 5.30 11.43 6.79
N ALA A 217 4.71 11.11 7.94
CA ALA A 217 5.28 10.15 8.89
C ALA A 217 5.33 8.73 8.30
N VAL A 218 4.31 8.32 7.54
CA VAL A 218 4.30 7.04 6.80
C VAL A 218 5.40 7.00 5.75
N LEU A 219 5.54 8.06 4.94
CA LEU A 219 6.61 8.17 3.95
C LEU A 219 8.00 8.08 4.60
N ASN A 220 8.21 8.82 5.70
CA ASN A 220 9.46 8.77 6.45
C ASN A 220 9.73 7.37 7.04
N ALA A 221 8.69 6.66 7.49
CA ALA A 221 8.85 5.28 7.98
C ALA A 221 9.38 4.36 6.88
N CYS A 222 8.88 4.47 5.65
CA CYS A 222 9.40 3.75 4.50
C CYS A 222 10.88 4.12 4.23
N LEU A 223 11.20 5.41 4.13
CA LEU A 223 12.58 5.87 3.87
C LEU A 223 13.57 5.40 4.94
N VAL A 224 13.17 5.45 6.22
CA VAL A 224 13.99 4.95 7.34
C VAL A 224 14.22 3.44 7.22
N GLY A 225 13.18 2.67 6.91
CA GLY A 225 13.29 1.22 6.69
C GLY A 225 14.25 0.90 5.55
N MET A 226 14.09 1.54 4.39
CA MET A 226 14.99 1.35 3.24
C MET A 226 16.45 1.70 3.57
N ALA A 227 16.67 2.83 4.25
CA ALA A 227 18.00 3.25 4.66
C ALA A 227 18.64 2.29 5.68
N ALA A 228 17.85 1.75 6.59
CA ALA A 228 18.30 0.75 7.56
C ALA A 228 18.71 -0.56 6.86
N ARG A 229 17.91 -1.03 5.91
CA ARG A 229 18.25 -2.19 5.07
C ARG A 229 19.57 -1.98 4.32
N GLU A 230 19.76 -0.83 3.68
CA GLU A 230 20.99 -0.48 2.97
C GLU A 230 22.20 -0.43 3.91
N ALA A 231 22.00 0.03 5.15
CA ALA A 231 23.03 0.07 6.20
C ALA A 231 23.29 -1.29 6.88
N GLY A 232 22.51 -2.34 6.55
CA GLY A 232 22.67 -3.69 7.09
C GLY A 232 22.12 -3.88 8.50
N PHE A 233 21.16 -3.06 8.93
CA PHE A 233 20.43 -3.29 10.18
C PHE A 233 19.37 -4.37 9.99
N GLU A 234 19.20 -5.20 11.03
CA GLU A 234 18.08 -6.14 11.07
C GLU A 234 16.75 -5.39 11.25
N PRO A 235 15.62 -5.87 10.67
CA PRO A 235 14.34 -5.19 10.75
C PRO A 235 13.88 -4.89 12.18
N ASP A 236 14.11 -5.78 13.12
CA ASP A 236 13.78 -5.63 14.54
C ASP A 236 14.58 -4.53 15.25
N GLU A 237 15.77 -4.21 14.74
CA GLU A 237 16.63 -3.15 15.29
C GLU A 237 16.19 -1.74 14.86
N VAL A 238 15.30 -1.64 13.88
CA VAL A 238 14.84 -0.35 13.30
C VAL A 238 13.73 0.30 14.13
N HIS A 239 13.27 -0.34 15.20
CA HIS A 239 12.29 0.26 16.10
C HIS A 239 12.92 1.46 16.84
N PRO A 240 12.20 2.60 17.02
CA PRO A 240 12.75 3.78 17.71
C PRO A 240 13.27 3.52 19.12
N LEU A 241 12.78 2.48 19.78
CA LEU A 241 13.19 2.06 21.12
C LEU A 241 14.11 0.83 21.12
N ALA A 242 14.56 0.36 19.96
CA ALA A 242 15.42 -0.82 19.87
C ALA A 242 16.75 -0.63 20.63
N LEU A 243 17.25 0.60 20.68
CA LEU A 243 18.46 0.98 21.42
C LEU A 243 18.27 1.10 22.92
N ASP A 244 17.03 1.07 23.41
CA ASP A 244 16.70 1.24 24.84
C ASP A 244 16.67 -0.11 25.60
N HIS A 245 16.84 -1.23 24.92
CA HIS A 245 16.86 -2.56 25.53
C HIS A 245 18.15 -2.87 26.34
N GLY A 246 19.10 -1.95 26.40
CA GLY A 246 20.37 -2.10 27.14
C GLY A 246 20.39 -1.51 28.55
N GLN A 247 19.29 -0.94 29.04
CA GLN A 247 19.23 -0.26 30.34
C GLN A 247 18.15 -0.82 31.28
N GLY A 248 17.88 -2.12 31.23
CA GLY A 248 17.00 -2.82 32.15
C GLY A 248 17.76 -3.67 33.16
#